data_a4682b935d7ef77a456ab23d7637b8d0
#
_entry.id   a4682b935d7ef77a456ab23d7637b8d0
#
_cell.length_a   1.000
_cell.length_b   1.000
_cell.length_c   1.000
_cell.angle_alpha   90.00
_cell.angle_beta   90.00
_cell.angle_gamma   90.00
#
_symmetry.space_group_name_H-M   'P 1'
#
loop_
_entity.id
_entity.type
_entity.pdbx_description
1 polymer ?
#
loop_
_entity_poly.entity_id
_entity_poly.type
_entity_poly.pdbx_seq_one_letter_code
_entity_poly.pdbx_strand_id
1 'polypeptide(L)'
;METEIKNKISTKNKIKLNNGIEIPSIGYGTYQIRKKSEMENSIKIAYDNGYRLFDTAVMYGNENLIGNALVKNKIPREEIFITTKILPSDMTYEKTKNSINESLKKLKLKYLDMVLIHWPEVRIKENRIKVWKALEESVNEGKVKCIGVSNFLIRHLKHILSNCKIKPVINQIECNPLYYDKETIDFCHMENINFQEED
;
A
#
# COMPACT_ATOMS: atom_id res chain seq x y z
N MET A 1 11.11 22.08 31.86
CA MET A 1 10.93 22.50 30.44
C MET A 1 10.43 21.32 29.67
N GLU A 2 9.11 21.15 29.71
CA GLU A 2 8.40 20.14 28.94
C GLU A 2 8.21 20.69 27.53
N THR A 3 9.08 20.29 26.62
CA THR A 3 8.86 20.57 25.20
C THR A 3 7.79 19.58 24.71
N GLU A 4 6.57 20.07 24.64
CA GLU A 4 5.39 19.36 24.23
C GLU A 4 5.60 18.66 22.88
N ILE A 5 5.61 17.33 22.90
CA ILE A 5 5.36 16.51 21.71
C ILE A 5 3.85 16.61 21.46
N LYS A 6 3.40 17.75 20.95
CA LYS A 6 2.05 17.90 20.39
C LYS A 6 2.05 17.57 18.91
N ASN A 7 2.56 16.44 18.51
CA ASN A 7 2.15 15.84 17.24
C ASN A 7 0.83 15.12 17.47
N LYS A 8 -0.28 15.88 17.52
CA LYS A 8 -1.61 15.27 17.46
C LYS A 8 -1.70 14.47 16.18
N ILE A 9 -1.83 13.16 16.32
CA ILE A 9 -2.17 12.29 15.20
C ILE A 9 -3.47 12.82 14.60
N SER A 10 -3.44 13.16 13.32
CA SER A 10 -4.57 13.79 12.62
C SER A 10 -4.68 13.22 11.21
N THR A 11 -5.90 13.05 10.73
CA THR A 11 -6.18 12.68 9.34
C THR A 11 -5.64 13.66 8.30
N LYS A 12 -5.25 14.87 8.73
CA LYS A 12 -4.62 15.90 7.87
C LYS A 12 -3.11 15.76 7.77
N ASN A 13 -2.48 15.01 8.66
CA ASN A 13 -1.02 14.83 8.64
C ASN A 13 -0.61 13.96 7.46
N LYS A 14 0.53 14.30 6.88
CA LYS A 14 1.14 13.56 5.78
C LYS A 14 2.58 13.21 6.10
N ILE A 15 3.05 12.14 5.52
CA ILE A 15 4.43 11.67 5.62
C ILE A 15 5.03 11.72 4.22
N LYS A 16 6.22 12.30 4.09
CA LYS A 16 6.95 12.33 2.82
C LYS A 16 7.71 11.03 2.63
N LEU A 17 7.42 10.34 1.55
CA LEU A 17 8.11 9.10 1.15
C LEU A 17 9.46 9.41 0.49
N ASN A 18 10.32 8.38 0.35
CA ASN A 18 11.67 8.53 -0.23
C ASN A 18 11.68 8.99 -1.69
N ASN A 19 10.57 8.84 -2.40
CA ASN A 19 10.38 9.33 -3.77
C ASN A 19 9.77 10.74 -3.84
N GLY A 20 9.58 11.39 -2.69
CA GLY A 20 9.03 12.74 -2.59
C GLY A 20 7.51 12.86 -2.56
N ILE A 21 6.78 11.76 -2.79
CA ILE A 21 5.31 11.74 -2.71
C ILE A 21 4.89 11.78 -1.24
N GLU A 22 3.81 12.49 -0.96
CA GLU A 22 3.21 12.55 0.37
C GLU A 22 2.06 11.54 0.51
N ILE A 23 2.10 10.73 1.57
CA ILE A 23 1.03 9.80 1.95
C ILE A 23 0.34 10.31 3.22
N PRO A 24 -1.00 10.23 3.34
CA PRO A 24 -1.68 10.48 4.61
C PRO A 24 -1.13 9.58 5.72
N SER A 25 -0.92 10.13 6.92
CA SER A 25 -0.33 9.38 8.05
C SER A 25 -1.27 8.34 8.66
N ILE A 26 -2.58 8.46 8.38
CA ILE A 26 -3.61 7.52 8.83
C ILE A 26 -4.39 7.04 7.62
N GLY A 27 -4.58 5.73 7.52
CA GLY A 27 -5.36 5.08 6.49
C GLY A 27 -6.59 4.35 7.04
N TYR A 28 -7.52 4.05 6.16
CA TYR A 28 -8.68 3.21 6.41
C TYR A 28 -8.51 1.87 5.71
N GLY A 29 -8.36 0.80 6.49
CA GLY A 29 -8.28 -0.58 6.01
C GLY A 29 -9.67 -1.13 5.64
N THR A 30 -9.73 -1.90 4.56
CA THR A 30 -11.01 -2.46 4.04
C THR A 30 -11.10 -3.97 4.17
N TYR A 31 -10.17 -4.59 4.89
CA TYR A 31 -10.18 -6.04 5.11
C TYR A 31 -11.49 -6.49 5.73
N GLN A 32 -12.00 -7.66 5.33
CA GLN A 32 -13.26 -8.27 5.76
C GLN A 32 -14.57 -7.53 5.42
N ILE A 33 -14.56 -6.36 4.81
CA ILE A 33 -15.79 -5.73 4.34
C ILE A 33 -16.23 -6.39 3.03
N ARG A 34 -17.33 -7.14 3.09
CA ARG A 34 -17.80 -7.97 1.96
C ARG A 34 -19.17 -7.57 1.42
N LYS A 35 -19.92 -6.75 2.15
CA LYS A 35 -21.25 -6.29 1.74
C LYS A 35 -21.16 -4.94 1.05
N LYS A 36 -21.85 -4.81 -0.10
CA LYS A 36 -21.87 -3.57 -0.87
C LYS A 36 -22.31 -2.35 -0.05
N SER A 37 -23.44 -2.46 0.67
CA SER A 37 -23.98 -1.35 1.49
C SER A 37 -23.03 -0.96 2.62
N GLU A 38 -22.36 -1.92 3.23
CA GLU A 38 -21.37 -1.69 4.28
C GLU A 38 -20.15 -0.94 3.73
N MET A 39 -19.60 -1.38 2.60
CA MET A 39 -18.46 -0.71 1.93
C MET A 39 -18.83 0.73 1.55
N GLU A 40 -20.00 0.94 0.94
CA GLU A 40 -20.47 2.27 0.54
C GLU A 40 -20.57 3.23 1.73
N ASN A 41 -21.12 2.76 2.85
CA ASN A 41 -21.25 3.55 4.06
C ASN A 41 -19.89 3.79 4.75
N SER A 42 -19.07 2.76 4.86
CA SER A 42 -17.76 2.85 5.51
C SER A 42 -16.83 3.83 4.78
N ILE A 43 -16.75 3.74 3.46
CA ILE A 43 -15.96 4.68 2.64
C ILE A 43 -16.47 6.11 2.79
N LYS A 44 -17.81 6.29 2.76
CA LYS A 44 -18.41 7.62 2.95
C LYS A 44 -18.06 8.20 4.33
N ILE A 45 -18.31 7.43 5.39
CA ILE A 45 -18.04 7.87 6.77
C ILE A 45 -16.55 8.19 6.95
N ALA A 46 -15.65 7.32 6.47
CA ALA A 46 -14.21 7.55 6.56
C ALA A 46 -13.83 8.85 5.83
N TYR A 47 -14.30 9.05 4.60
CA TYR A 47 -14.03 10.26 3.82
C TYR A 47 -14.56 11.53 4.50
N ASP A 48 -15.81 11.51 5.01
CA ASP A 48 -16.44 12.63 5.71
C ASP A 48 -15.68 12.99 7.00
N ASN A 49 -15.03 12.01 7.64
CA ASN A 49 -14.20 12.21 8.83
C ASN A 49 -12.72 12.52 8.51
N GLY A 50 -12.42 12.81 7.24
CA GLY A 50 -11.10 13.30 6.83
C GLY A 50 -10.09 12.22 6.44
N TYR A 51 -10.45 10.93 6.46
CA TYR A 51 -9.59 9.89 5.90
C TYR A 51 -9.40 10.10 4.40
N ARG A 52 -8.17 9.98 3.93
CA ARG A 52 -7.81 10.13 2.52
C ARG A 52 -6.99 8.96 1.98
N LEU A 53 -6.46 8.09 2.83
CA LEU A 53 -5.79 6.85 2.46
C LEU A 53 -6.76 5.69 2.66
N PHE A 54 -7.01 4.91 1.60
CA PHE A 54 -7.79 3.68 1.64
C PHE A 54 -6.91 2.51 1.23
N ASP A 55 -6.79 1.53 2.11
CA ASP A 55 -5.97 0.33 1.93
C ASP A 55 -6.83 -0.88 1.62
N THR A 56 -6.48 -1.58 0.55
CA THR A 56 -7.10 -2.83 0.13
C THR A 56 -6.03 -3.81 -0.37
N ALA A 57 -6.47 -4.96 -0.83
CA ALA A 57 -5.63 -5.96 -1.48
C ALA A 57 -6.44 -6.82 -2.45
N VAL A 58 -5.78 -7.36 -3.48
CA VAL A 58 -6.39 -8.33 -4.39
C VAL A 58 -6.98 -9.52 -3.61
N MET A 59 -6.27 -9.97 -2.56
CA MET A 59 -6.68 -11.08 -1.69
C MET A 59 -8.00 -10.80 -0.94
N TYR A 60 -8.33 -9.53 -0.66
CA TYR A 60 -9.56 -9.20 0.06
C TYR A 60 -10.81 -9.43 -0.80
N GLY A 61 -10.67 -9.47 -2.12
CA GLY A 61 -11.76 -9.74 -3.07
C GLY A 61 -12.81 -8.64 -3.13
N ASN A 62 -12.51 -7.43 -2.62
CA ASN A 62 -13.48 -6.34 -2.45
C ASN A 62 -13.12 -5.05 -3.23
N GLU A 63 -12.09 -5.06 -4.07
CA GLU A 63 -11.68 -3.89 -4.85
C GLU A 63 -12.84 -3.29 -5.68
N ASN A 64 -13.70 -4.15 -6.26
CA ASN A 64 -14.87 -3.71 -7.01
C ASN A 64 -15.91 -3.00 -6.13
N LEU A 65 -16.05 -3.38 -4.87
CA LEU A 65 -16.94 -2.71 -3.91
C LEU A 65 -16.42 -1.32 -3.59
N ILE A 66 -15.10 -1.17 -3.40
CA ILE A 66 -14.45 0.12 -3.18
C ILE A 66 -14.65 1.03 -4.41
N GLY A 67 -14.35 0.54 -5.62
CA GLY A 67 -14.55 1.32 -6.85
C GLY A 67 -15.99 1.80 -7.02
N ASN A 68 -16.97 0.94 -6.70
CA ASN A 68 -18.38 1.31 -6.70
C ASN A 68 -18.72 2.37 -5.63
N ALA A 69 -18.16 2.23 -4.41
CA ALA A 69 -18.36 3.17 -3.31
C ALA A 69 -17.80 4.56 -3.64
N LEU A 70 -16.60 4.63 -4.22
CA LEU A 70 -15.98 5.89 -4.65
C LEU A 70 -16.86 6.63 -5.66
N VAL A 71 -17.35 5.93 -6.69
CA VAL A 71 -18.25 6.50 -7.72
C VAL A 71 -19.58 6.93 -7.11
N LYS A 72 -20.22 6.08 -6.30
CA LYS A 72 -21.52 6.38 -5.68
C LYS A 72 -21.46 7.61 -4.78
N ASN A 73 -20.41 7.72 -3.98
CA ASN A 73 -20.22 8.83 -3.04
C ASN A 73 -19.58 10.06 -3.69
N LYS A 74 -19.33 10.03 -5.01
CA LYS A 74 -18.74 11.14 -5.80
C LYS A 74 -17.44 11.66 -5.19
N ILE A 75 -16.59 10.74 -4.69
CA ILE A 75 -15.31 11.09 -4.07
C ILE A 75 -14.31 11.48 -5.18
N PRO A 76 -13.74 12.71 -5.15
CA PRO A 76 -12.76 13.15 -6.15
C PRO A 76 -11.48 12.28 -6.06
N ARG A 77 -11.00 11.81 -7.21
CA ARG A 77 -9.84 10.91 -7.29
C ARG A 77 -8.56 11.56 -6.77
N GLU A 78 -8.40 12.82 -7.01
CA GLU A 78 -7.23 13.63 -6.62
C GLU A 78 -7.13 13.88 -5.12
N GLU A 79 -8.21 13.70 -4.38
CA GLU A 79 -8.24 13.90 -2.94
C GLU A 79 -7.85 12.65 -2.16
N ILE A 80 -7.77 11.49 -2.82
CA ILE A 80 -7.57 10.21 -2.13
C ILE A 80 -6.29 9.50 -2.58
N PHE A 81 -5.76 8.69 -1.68
CA PHE A 81 -4.62 7.82 -1.88
C PHE A 81 -5.09 6.36 -1.76
N ILE A 82 -4.96 5.59 -2.83
CA ILE A 82 -5.41 4.19 -2.87
C ILE A 82 -4.19 3.26 -2.89
N THR A 83 -4.13 2.38 -1.89
CA THR A 83 -3.16 1.28 -1.81
C THR A 83 -3.85 -0.03 -2.11
N THR A 84 -3.24 -0.86 -2.96
CA THR A 84 -3.60 -2.28 -3.11
C THR A 84 -2.36 -3.16 -3.07
N LYS A 85 -2.56 -4.47 -2.91
CA LYS A 85 -1.46 -5.43 -2.71
C LYS A 85 -1.60 -6.60 -3.68
N ILE A 86 -0.47 -7.06 -4.25
CA ILE A 86 -0.42 -8.18 -5.19
C ILE A 86 -0.41 -9.50 -4.42
N LEU A 87 -1.18 -10.48 -4.90
CA LEU A 87 -1.22 -11.82 -4.35
C LEU A 87 0.13 -12.54 -4.45
N PRO A 88 0.53 -13.30 -3.42
CA PRO A 88 1.71 -14.17 -3.49
C PRO A 88 1.66 -15.19 -4.62
N SER A 89 0.47 -15.68 -4.99
CA SER A 89 0.25 -16.62 -6.10
C SER A 89 0.54 -16.02 -7.48
N ASP A 90 0.51 -14.69 -7.59
CA ASP A 90 0.69 -13.96 -8.85
C ASP A 90 2.13 -13.44 -9.03
N MET A 91 3.09 -14.10 -8.37
CA MET A 91 4.50 -13.72 -8.32
C MET A 91 5.27 -14.10 -9.59
N THR A 92 4.77 -13.67 -10.75
CA THR A 92 5.52 -13.64 -12.01
C THR A 92 5.38 -12.27 -12.64
N TYR A 93 6.28 -11.91 -13.55
CA TYR A 93 6.22 -10.63 -14.25
C TYR A 93 4.85 -10.39 -14.91
N GLU A 94 4.40 -11.33 -15.76
CA GLU A 94 3.15 -11.20 -16.53
C GLU A 94 1.91 -11.16 -15.62
N LYS A 95 1.86 -12.05 -14.62
CA LYS A 95 0.72 -12.06 -13.68
C LYS A 95 0.66 -10.77 -12.87
N THR A 96 1.82 -10.21 -12.48
CA THR A 96 1.89 -8.93 -11.78
C THR A 96 1.31 -7.80 -12.64
N LYS A 97 1.72 -7.69 -13.91
CA LYS A 97 1.18 -6.68 -14.83
C LYS A 97 -0.33 -6.84 -15.02
N ASN A 98 -0.80 -8.06 -15.19
CA ASN A 98 -2.23 -8.36 -15.32
C ASN A 98 -3.00 -8.03 -14.03
N SER A 99 -2.46 -8.36 -12.87
CA SER A 99 -3.07 -8.06 -11.56
C SER A 99 -3.27 -6.55 -11.37
N ILE A 100 -2.27 -5.73 -11.72
CA ILE A 100 -2.38 -4.26 -11.67
C ILE A 100 -3.50 -3.76 -12.61
N ASN A 101 -3.56 -4.26 -13.84
CA ASN A 101 -4.60 -3.87 -14.78
C ASN A 101 -6.01 -4.26 -14.28
N GLU A 102 -6.16 -5.45 -13.70
CA GLU A 102 -7.43 -5.89 -13.12
C GLU A 102 -7.81 -5.08 -11.87
N SER A 103 -6.86 -4.72 -11.01
CA SER A 103 -7.10 -3.82 -9.87
C SER A 103 -7.58 -2.45 -10.34
N LEU A 104 -6.93 -1.84 -11.34
CA LEU A 104 -7.37 -0.58 -11.94
C LEU A 104 -8.81 -0.66 -12.45
N LYS A 105 -9.16 -1.75 -13.15
CA LYS A 105 -10.50 -1.98 -13.67
C LYS A 105 -11.53 -2.13 -12.55
N LYS A 106 -11.26 -2.97 -11.53
CA LYS A 106 -12.15 -3.20 -10.39
C LYS A 106 -12.36 -1.94 -9.56
N LEU A 107 -11.30 -1.19 -9.28
CA LEU A 107 -11.34 0.07 -8.55
C LEU A 107 -11.89 1.23 -9.39
N LYS A 108 -12.06 1.04 -10.70
CA LYS A 108 -12.51 2.07 -11.67
C LYS A 108 -11.59 3.30 -11.70
N LEU A 109 -10.29 3.05 -11.62
CA LEU A 109 -9.26 4.08 -11.55
C LEU A 109 -8.37 4.05 -12.80
N LYS A 110 -7.79 5.21 -13.15
CA LYS A 110 -6.79 5.34 -14.22
C LYS A 110 -5.37 5.04 -13.69
N TYR A 111 -5.12 5.25 -12.42
CA TYR A 111 -3.85 4.98 -11.75
C TYR A 111 -4.09 4.57 -10.28
N LEU A 112 -3.13 3.84 -9.72
CA LEU A 112 -3.04 3.53 -8.29
C LEU A 112 -2.00 4.45 -7.65
N ASP A 113 -2.23 4.88 -6.42
CA ASP A 113 -1.22 5.67 -5.72
C ASP A 113 -0.10 4.75 -5.21
N MET A 114 -0.45 3.57 -4.70
CA MET A 114 0.56 2.61 -4.24
C MET A 114 0.16 1.16 -4.53
N VAL A 115 1.16 0.36 -4.90
CA VAL A 115 1.03 -1.10 -4.99
C VAL A 115 2.12 -1.74 -4.14
N LEU A 116 1.72 -2.68 -3.29
CA LEU A 116 2.61 -3.46 -2.44
C LEU A 116 2.71 -4.91 -2.92
N ILE A 117 3.87 -5.54 -2.75
CA ILE A 117 3.95 -7.00 -2.70
C ILE A 117 3.42 -7.41 -1.32
N HIS A 118 2.30 -8.14 -1.28
CA HIS A 118 1.57 -8.43 -0.04
C HIS A 118 2.38 -9.30 0.94
N TRP A 119 3.09 -10.31 0.42
CA TRP A 119 3.98 -11.21 1.17
C TRP A 119 5.20 -11.56 0.34
N PRO A 120 6.37 -11.77 0.95
CA PRO A 120 7.53 -12.27 0.22
C PRO A 120 7.27 -13.72 -0.23
N GLU A 121 7.51 -14.00 -1.52
CA GLU A 121 7.44 -15.39 -2.02
C GLU A 121 8.56 -16.23 -1.36
N VAL A 122 8.18 -17.36 -0.77
CA VAL A 122 9.10 -18.21 0.00
C VAL A 122 9.78 -19.25 -0.90
N ARG A 123 9.12 -19.70 -1.98
CA ARG A 123 9.55 -20.85 -2.78
C ARG A 123 10.58 -20.52 -3.85
N ILE A 124 10.48 -19.36 -4.50
CA ILE A 124 11.30 -19.00 -5.67
C ILE A 124 11.76 -17.54 -5.52
N LYS A 125 12.97 -17.36 -5.00
CA LYS A 125 13.53 -16.01 -4.74
C LYS A 125 13.60 -15.13 -5.99
N GLU A 126 13.93 -15.72 -7.15
CA GLU A 126 14.04 -15.03 -8.43
C GLU A 126 12.72 -14.40 -8.89
N ASN A 127 11.59 -14.98 -8.51
CA ASN A 127 10.29 -14.42 -8.86
C ASN A 127 10.07 -13.07 -8.21
N ARG A 128 10.55 -12.84 -6.98
CA ARG A 128 10.44 -11.55 -6.31
C ARG A 128 11.03 -10.42 -7.13
N ILE A 129 12.18 -10.66 -7.77
CA ILE A 129 12.82 -9.65 -8.63
C ILE A 129 12.04 -9.44 -9.93
N LYS A 130 11.46 -10.50 -10.51
CA LYS A 130 10.59 -10.37 -11.69
C LYS A 130 9.34 -9.55 -11.39
N VAL A 131 8.73 -9.79 -10.22
CA VAL A 131 7.60 -9.00 -9.73
C VAL A 131 8.01 -7.55 -9.53
N TRP A 132 9.15 -7.31 -8.85
CA TRP A 132 9.63 -5.95 -8.62
C TRP A 132 9.86 -5.19 -9.92
N LYS A 133 10.47 -5.82 -10.93
CA LYS A 133 10.63 -5.23 -12.27
C LYS A 133 9.29 -4.87 -12.92
N ALA A 134 8.28 -5.72 -12.79
CA ALA A 134 6.93 -5.43 -13.30
C ALA A 134 6.29 -4.23 -12.60
N LEU A 135 6.53 -4.08 -11.29
CA LEU A 135 6.09 -2.90 -10.52
C LEU A 135 6.83 -1.64 -10.98
N GLU A 136 8.16 -1.68 -11.11
CA GLU A 136 8.98 -0.56 -11.61
C GLU A 136 8.50 -0.08 -12.99
N GLU A 137 8.20 -1.02 -13.88
CA GLU A 137 7.69 -0.69 -15.21
C GLU A 137 6.28 -0.07 -15.13
N SER A 138 5.44 -0.54 -14.22
CA SER A 138 4.11 0.04 -14.01
C SER A 138 4.16 1.47 -13.47
N VAL A 139 5.23 1.81 -12.72
CA VAL A 139 5.53 3.20 -12.34
C VAL A 139 5.91 4.02 -13.58
N ASN A 140 6.82 3.51 -14.42
CA ASN A 140 7.25 4.19 -15.65
C ASN A 140 6.09 4.40 -16.64
N GLU A 141 5.13 3.48 -16.68
CA GLU A 141 3.90 3.59 -17.48
C GLU A 141 2.86 4.56 -16.88
N GLY A 142 3.10 5.11 -15.70
CA GLY A 142 2.17 6.00 -15.01
C GLY A 142 0.93 5.32 -14.45
N LYS A 143 0.90 3.99 -14.42
CA LYS A 143 -0.21 3.20 -13.83
C LYS A 143 -0.16 3.17 -12.31
N VAL A 144 1.02 3.31 -11.73
CA VAL A 144 1.29 3.27 -10.29
C VAL A 144 2.21 4.43 -9.94
N LYS A 145 1.95 5.16 -8.85
CA LYS A 145 2.81 6.27 -8.41
C LYS A 145 3.93 5.81 -7.47
N CYS A 146 3.62 4.88 -6.56
CA CYS A 146 4.56 4.36 -5.56
C CYS A 146 4.52 2.84 -5.53
N ILE A 147 5.66 2.23 -5.23
CA ILE A 147 5.77 0.79 -5.04
C ILE A 147 6.46 0.47 -3.72
N GLY A 148 5.96 -0.53 -3.04
CA GLY A 148 6.46 -0.96 -1.75
C GLY A 148 6.24 -2.43 -1.50
N VAL A 149 6.45 -2.83 -0.27
CA VAL A 149 6.34 -4.22 0.17
C VAL A 149 5.52 -4.31 1.47
N SER A 150 5.02 -5.50 1.76
CA SER A 150 4.34 -5.81 3.00
C SER A 150 4.85 -7.15 3.54
N ASN A 151 5.01 -7.26 4.86
CA ASN A 151 5.49 -8.44 5.56
C ASN A 151 6.92 -8.87 5.20
N PHE A 152 7.78 -7.93 4.80
CA PHE A 152 9.16 -8.20 4.42
C PHE A 152 10.09 -8.08 5.63
N LEU A 153 10.84 -9.14 5.92
CA LEU A 153 11.95 -9.14 6.86
C LEU A 153 13.22 -8.61 6.19
N ILE A 154 14.25 -8.28 6.97
CA ILE A 154 15.52 -7.72 6.51
C ILE A 154 16.13 -8.50 5.33
N ARG A 155 16.14 -9.85 5.39
CA ARG A 155 16.67 -10.69 4.30
C ARG A 155 15.91 -10.52 2.98
N HIS A 156 14.61 -10.22 3.04
CA HIS A 156 13.78 -10.00 1.86
C HIS A 156 14.02 -8.59 1.29
N LEU A 157 14.13 -7.59 2.16
CA LEU A 157 14.45 -6.21 1.80
C LEU A 157 15.83 -6.11 1.13
N LYS A 158 16.86 -6.72 1.74
CA LYS A 158 18.21 -6.77 1.15
C LYS A 158 18.22 -7.36 -0.26
N HIS A 159 17.41 -8.41 -0.49
CA HIS A 159 17.32 -9.03 -1.81
C HIS A 159 16.68 -8.09 -2.86
N ILE A 160 15.63 -7.33 -2.51
CA ILE A 160 15.07 -6.31 -3.39
C ILE A 160 16.09 -5.19 -3.61
N LEU A 161 16.65 -4.61 -2.55
CA LEU A 161 17.55 -3.48 -2.60
C LEU A 161 18.78 -3.72 -3.46
N SER A 162 19.31 -4.95 -3.47
CA SER A 162 20.46 -5.33 -4.31
C SER A 162 20.12 -5.44 -5.81
N ASN A 163 18.83 -5.41 -6.19
CA ASN A 163 18.39 -5.69 -7.56
C ASN A 163 17.40 -4.66 -8.13
N CYS A 164 16.95 -3.69 -7.32
CA CYS A 164 15.95 -2.71 -7.74
C CYS A 164 16.60 -1.48 -8.41
N LYS A 165 15.84 -0.86 -9.32
CA LYS A 165 16.12 0.49 -9.85
C LYS A 165 15.32 1.55 -9.08
N ILE A 166 14.10 1.22 -8.67
CA ILE A 166 13.22 2.04 -7.83
C ILE A 166 13.17 1.38 -6.46
N LYS A 167 13.62 2.10 -5.43
CA LYS A 167 13.63 1.62 -4.05
C LYS A 167 12.19 1.49 -3.52
N PRO A 168 11.86 0.48 -2.67
CA PRO A 168 10.59 0.45 -1.97
C PRO A 168 10.39 1.73 -1.18
N VAL A 169 9.19 2.33 -1.27
CA VAL A 169 8.89 3.54 -0.49
C VAL A 169 8.44 3.19 0.93
N ILE A 170 7.89 1.98 1.12
CA ILE A 170 7.28 1.56 2.38
C ILE A 170 7.45 0.04 2.57
N ASN A 171 7.52 -0.38 3.82
CA ASN A 171 7.30 -1.76 4.26
C ASN A 171 6.13 -1.74 5.25
N GLN A 172 5.00 -2.31 4.86
CA GLN A 172 3.82 -2.41 5.71
C GLN A 172 3.90 -3.73 6.48
N ILE A 173 3.93 -3.68 7.81
CA ILE A 173 4.05 -4.87 8.66
C ILE A 173 3.14 -4.76 9.88
N GLU A 174 2.74 -5.91 10.43
CA GLU A 174 2.05 -5.96 11.71
C GLU A 174 2.92 -5.31 12.79
N CYS A 175 2.31 -4.41 13.55
CA CYS A 175 2.96 -3.77 14.68
C CYS A 175 1.90 -3.46 15.74
N ASN A 176 2.03 -4.07 16.91
CA ASN A 176 1.13 -3.83 18.03
C ASN A 176 1.90 -4.06 19.35
N PRO A 177 1.32 -3.75 20.51
CA PRO A 177 2.01 -3.90 21.81
C PRO A 177 2.53 -5.29 22.13
N LEU A 178 2.02 -6.35 21.47
CA LEU A 178 2.44 -7.74 21.66
C LEU A 178 3.41 -8.22 20.57
N TYR A 179 3.49 -7.49 19.44
CA TYR A 179 4.36 -7.85 18.33
C TYR A 179 5.05 -6.61 17.76
N TYR A 180 6.36 -6.51 17.96
CA TYR A 180 7.17 -5.38 17.52
C TYR A 180 8.54 -5.85 17.00
N ASP A 181 8.69 -5.91 15.68
CA ASP A 181 9.96 -6.26 15.02
C ASP A 181 10.86 -5.03 14.89
N LYS A 182 11.50 -4.66 16.00
CA LYS A 182 12.39 -3.50 16.07
C LYS A 182 13.52 -3.57 15.04
N GLU A 183 14.11 -4.75 14.80
CA GLU A 183 15.25 -4.89 13.89
C GLU A 183 14.85 -4.56 12.44
N THR A 184 13.69 -5.06 12.00
CA THR A 184 13.17 -4.77 10.65
C THR A 184 12.79 -3.29 10.51
N ILE A 185 12.20 -2.68 11.55
CA ILE A 185 11.83 -1.25 11.56
C ILE A 185 13.09 -0.37 11.49
N ASP A 186 14.10 -0.65 12.32
CA ASP A 186 15.37 0.08 12.31
C ASP A 186 16.07 -0.03 10.95
N PHE A 187 16.06 -1.23 10.35
CA PHE A 187 16.60 -1.45 9.01
C PHE A 187 15.85 -0.63 7.94
N CYS A 188 14.52 -0.58 8.01
CA CYS A 188 13.74 0.26 7.10
C CYS A 188 14.14 1.75 7.23
N HIS A 189 14.27 2.26 8.45
CA HIS A 189 14.69 3.64 8.68
C HIS A 189 16.10 3.92 8.13
N MET A 190 17.08 3.03 8.39
CA MET A 190 18.44 3.17 7.83
C MET A 190 18.45 3.21 6.31
N GLU A 191 17.58 2.45 5.69
CA GLU A 191 17.45 2.39 4.24
C GLU A 191 16.54 3.48 3.66
N ASN A 192 16.03 4.39 4.47
CA ASN A 192 15.05 5.40 4.08
C ASN A 192 13.79 4.79 3.44
N ILE A 193 13.32 3.69 4.00
CA ILE A 193 12.05 3.04 3.67
C ILE A 193 11.09 3.36 4.82
N ASN A 194 9.94 3.93 4.51
CA ASN A 194 8.95 4.20 5.54
C ASN A 194 8.39 2.89 6.11
N PHE A 195 8.07 2.93 7.38
CA PHE A 195 7.34 1.87 8.05
C PHE A 195 5.86 2.25 8.11
N GLN A 196 4.98 1.31 7.84
CA GLN A 196 3.54 1.45 8.01
C GLN A 196 3.02 0.28 8.84
N GLU A 197 2.25 0.60 9.88
CA GLU A 197 1.55 -0.37 10.69
C GLU A 197 0.35 -0.95 9.93
N GLU A 198 0.14 -2.27 10.06
CA GLU A 198 -1.04 -3.00 9.59
C GLU A 198 -1.60 -3.79 10.77
N ASP A 199 -2.91 -3.62 11.05
CA ASP A 199 -3.67 -4.39 12.05
C ASP A 199 -4.13 -5.76 11.50
#